data_f30bed2f5f832dcb364076c3c32c9708
#
_entry.id   f30bed2f5f832dcb364076c3c32c9708
#
_cell.length_a   1.000
_cell.length_b   1.000
_cell.length_c   1.000
_cell.angle_alpha   90.00
_cell.angle_beta   90.00
_cell.angle_gamma   90.00
#
_symmetry.space_group_name_H-M   'P 1'
#
loop_
_entity.id
_entity.type
_entity.pdbx_description
1 polymer ?
#
loop_
_entity_poly.entity_id
_entity_poly.type
_entity_poly.pdbx_seq_one_letter_code
_entity_poly.pdbx_strand_id
1 'polypeptide(L)'
;MRNSNRIFAIGAGIALLAGSAFAQEGPGSPAETANPVVLIIVIGALALAPFGLIMLTSFVKLAVVLSILRNALGTGQVPPNQVITGVALILTIFIMAPVIEKMRAEAGDVENTEAIFSETSVKTLFDASTRAKEPLRTFLKRYTHEKNQVMFYDLARRMAQKNGNDPKEITPEDFRIIIPAFVTSQLTEAFQIGFFLFIPFLVIDMVVANILQAMGMFMLSPTIISLPFKLLLFVMIDGWVLLIQNLVLGYM
;
A
#
# COMPACT_ATOMS: atom_id res chain seq x y z
N MET A 1 23.13 -7.33 -17.30
CA MET A 1 21.96 -6.93 -18.08
C MET A 1 21.07 -8.11 -18.51
N ARG A 2 20.79 -9.11 -17.65
CA ARG A 2 20.03 -10.33 -18.05
C ARG A 2 18.89 -10.73 -17.11
N ASN A 3 18.54 -9.88 -16.12
CA ASN A 3 17.47 -10.17 -15.16
C ASN A 3 16.22 -9.23 -15.26
N SER A 4 16.26 -8.21 -16.11
CA SER A 4 15.14 -7.26 -16.24
C SER A 4 13.92 -7.86 -16.94
N ASN A 5 14.10 -8.85 -17.81
CA ASN A 5 12.99 -9.44 -18.58
C ASN A 5 12.16 -10.47 -17.80
N ARG A 6 12.61 -10.89 -16.62
CA ARG A 6 11.86 -11.88 -15.82
C ARG A 6 10.76 -11.27 -14.97
N ILE A 7 10.86 -10.00 -14.62
CA ILE A 7 9.84 -9.32 -13.80
C ILE A 7 8.59 -8.97 -14.63
N PHE A 8 8.77 -8.62 -15.91
CA PHE A 8 7.66 -8.38 -16.85
C PHE A 8 6.90 -9.68 -17.22
N ALA A 9 7.57 -10.82 -17.20
CA ALA A 9 6.96 -12.11 -17.50
C ALA A 9 6.04 -12.62 -16.39
N ILE A 10 6.23 -12.20 -15.14
CA ILE A 10 5.41 -12.65 -13.98
C ILE A 10 4.04 -11.95 -13.98
N GLY A 11 3.96 -10.68 -14.35
CA GLY A 11 2.68 -9.95 -14.46
C GLY A 11 1.79 -10.46 -15.61
N ALA A 12 2.39 -10.85 -16.74
CA ALA A 12 1.69 -11.43 -17.88
C ALA A 12 1.28 -12.90 -17.64
N GLY A 13 2.03 -13.63 -16.82
CA GLY A 13 1.75 -15.04 -16.49
C GLY A 13 0.50 -15.22 -15.64
N ILE A 14 0.18 -14.30 -14.76
CA ILE A 14 -1.02 -14.37 -13.90
C ILE A 14 -2.29 -14.11 -14.72
N ALA A 15 -2.25 -13.25 -15.71
CA ALA A 15 -3.40 -12.97 -16.60
C ALA A 15 -3.65 -14.11 -17.60
N LEU A 16 -2.61 -14.84 -18.03
CA LEU A 16 -2.74 -15.96 -18.97
C LEU A 16 -3.16 -17.27 -18.29
N LEU A 17 -2.88 -17.45 -16.99
CA LEU A 17 -3.32 -18.64 -16.25
C LEU A 17 -4.82 -18.61 -15.91
N ALA A 18 -5.45 -17.44 -15.89
CA ALA A 18 -6.90 -17.35 -15.70
C ALA A 18 -7.70 -17.70 -16.98
N GLY A 19 -7.09 -17.61 -18.16
CA GLY A 19 -7.76 -17.87 -19.44
C GLY A 19 -7.70 -19.32 -19.94
N SER A 20 -6.70 -20.11 -19.51
CA SER A 20 -6.50 -21.48 -20.00
C SER A 20 -7.16 -22.56 -19.12
N ALA A 21 -7.69 -22.20 -17.97
CA ALA A 21 -8.37 -23.16 -17.06
C ALA A 21 -9.79 -23.56 -17.52
N PHE A 22 -10.31 -22.93 -18.57
CA PHE A 22 -11.68 -23.21 -19.08
C PHE A 22 -11.76 -24.03 -20.38
N ALA A 23 -10.64 -24.54 -20.89
CA ALA A 23 -10.63 -25.16 -22.22
C ALA A 23 -9.88 -26.50 -22.25
N GLN A 24 -10.20 -27.45 -21.37
CA GLN A 24 -9.89 -28.87 -21.65
C GLN A 24 -10.70 -29.79 -20.73
N GLU A 25 -11.96 -30.03 -21.06
CA GLU A 25 -12.69 -31.18 -20.58
C GLU A 25 -12.43 -32.37 -21.51
N GLY A 26 -11.55 -33.27 -21.08
CA GLY A 26 -11.48 -34.64 -21.60
C GLY A 26 -12.34 -35.54 -20.73
N PRO A 27 -13.14 -36.51 -21.31
CA PRO A 27 -13.99 -37.38 -20.52
C PRO A 27 -13.16 -38.50 -19.87
N GLY A 28 -13.02 -38.51 -18.56
CA GLY A 28 -12.56 -39.72 -17.89
C GLY A 28 -11.66 -39.63 -16.66
N SER A 29 -11.78 -38.64 -15.77
CA SER A 29 -11.33 -38.82 -14.39
C SER A 29 -12.43 -38.30 -13.45
N PRO A 30 -12.70 -39.01 -12.29
CA PRO A 30 -13.57 -38.40 -11.29
C PRO A 30 -12.89 -37.16 -10.81
N ALA A 31 -13.33 -35.99 -11.31
CA ALA A 31 -12.98 -34.72 -10.76
C ALA A 31 -13.36 -34.79 -9.27
N GLU A 32 -12.38 -34.80 -8.38
CA GLU A 32 -12.61 -34.43 -6.99
C GLU A 32 -13.29 -33.08 -7.04
N THR A 33 -14.61 -33.11 -6.91
CA THR A 33 -15.44 -31.91 -6.96
C THR A 33 -14.96 -30.99 -5.85
N ALA A 34 -14.17 -29.99 -6.23
CA ALA A 34 -13.72 -28.97 -5.32
C ALA A 34 -14.95 -28.47 -4.56
N ASN A 35 -14.93 -28.62 -3.24
CA ASN A 35 -16.08 -28.28 -2.39
C ASN A 35 -16.52 -26.85 -2.74
N PRO A 36 -17.77 -26.61 -3.19
CA PRO A 36 -18.23 -25.29 -3.62
C PRO A 36 -17.98 -24.20 -2.58
N VAL A 37 -18.00 -24.57 -1.30
CA VAL A 37 -17.69 -23.65 -0.19
C VAL A 37 -16.21 -23.21 -0.23
N VAL A 38 -15.28 -24.12 -0.53
CA VAL A 38 -13.85 -23.79 -0.66
C VAL A 38 -13.64 -22.83 -1.84
N LEU A 39 -14.31 -23.08 -2.96
CA LEU A 39 -14.24 -22.21 -4.14
C LEU A 39 -14.72 -20.78 -3.83
N ILE A 40 -15.86 -20.66 -3.13
CA ILE A 40 -16.40 -19.35 -2.70
C ILE A 40 -15.43 -18.63 -1.76
N ILE A 41 -14.82 -19.35 -0.81
CA ILE A 41 -13.83 -18.76 0.11
C ILE A 41 -12.60 -18.28 -0.65
N VAL A 42 -12.08 -19.06 -1.59
CA VAL A 42 -10.91 -18.71 -2.40
C VAL A 42 -11.19 -17.47 -3.27
N ILE A 43 -12.34 -17.44 -3.95
CA ILE A 43 -12.74 -16.28 -4.76
C ILE A 43 -12.92 -15.04 -3.87
N GLY A 44 -13.56 -15.18 -2.72
CA GLY A 44 -13.73 -14.10 -1.76
C GLY A 44 -12.40 -13.57 -1.22
N ALA A 45 -11.48 -14.46 -0.87
CA ALA A 45 -10.12 -14.09 -0.44
C ALA A 45 -9.34 -13.38 -1.56
N LEU A 46 -9.44 -13.88 -2.79
CA LEU A 46 -8.79 -13.28 -3.96
C LEU A 46 -9.35 -11.87 -4.27
N ALA A 47 -10.65 -11.67 -4.11
CA ALA A 47 -11.29 -10.36 -4.28
C ALA A 47 -10.85 -9.35 -3.21
N LEU A 48 -10.53 -9.79 -1.99
CA LEU A 48 -10.07 -8.95 -0.89
C LEU A 48 -8.54 -8.73 -0.90
N ALA A 49 -7.78 -9.58 -1.60
CA ALA A 49 -6.32 -9.50 -1.64
C ALA A 49 -5.75 -8.12 -2.05
N PRO A 50 -6.30 -7.42 -3.07
CA PRO A 50 -5.81 -6.09 -3.44
C PRO A 50 -5.92 -5.07 -2.30
N PHE A 51 -7.01 -5.10 -1.54
CA PHE A 51 -7.20 -4.20 -0.39
C PHE A 51 -6.21 -4.49 0.73
N GLY A 52 -5.96 -5.77 1.00
CA GLY A 52 -4.93 -6.19 1.96
C GLY A 52 -3.54 -5.70 1.54
N LEU A 53 -3.16 -5.91 0.29
CA LEU A 53 -1.87 -5.46 -0.24
C LEU A 53 -1.70 -3.94 -0.12
N ILE A 54 -2.71 -3.16 -0.46
CA ILE A 54 -2.69 -1.70 -0.34
C ILE A 54 -2.48 -1.28 1.12
N MET A 55 -3.20 -1.89 2.07
CA MET A 55 -3.16 -1.50 3.48
C MET A 55 -1.91 -1.99 4.23
N LEU A 56 -1.26 -3.06 3.77
CA LEU A 56 -0.10 -3.67 4.41
C LEU A 56 1.25 -3.24 3.80
N THR A 57 1.23 -2.29 2.89
CA THR A 57 2.43 -1.82 2.20
C THR A 57 2.65 -0.33 2.38
N SER A 58 3.74 0.21 1.81
CA SER A 58 4.01 1.65 1.78
C SER A 58 3.01 2.48 0.96
N PHE A 59 2.08 1.83 0.23
CA PHE A 59 1.16 2.49 -0.69
C PHE A 59 0.33 3.60 -0.04
N VAL A 60 -0.18 3.36 1.17
CA VAL A 60 -1.06 4.31 1.87
C VAL A 60 -0.37 5.67 2.02
N LYS A 61 0.86 5.69 2.55
CA LYS A 61 1.63 6.92 2.76
C LYS A 61 1.93 7.61 1.43
N LEU A 62 2.41 6.86 0.43
CA LEU A 62 2.76 7.39 -0.88
C LEU A 62 1.55 8.02 -1.58
N ALA A 63 0.43 7.31 -1.63
CA ALA A 63 -0.79 7.78 -2.30
C ALA A 63 -1.36 9.04 -1.63
N VAL A 64 -1.36 9.09 -0.30
CA VAL A 64 -1.86 10.24 0.46
C VAL A 64 -0.96 11.46 0.24
N VAL A 65 0.37 11.33 0.36
CA VAL A 65 1.30 12.45 0.16
C VAL A 65 1.22 13.00 -1.26
N LEU A 66 1.20 12.12 -2.28
CA LEU A 66 1.06 12.55 -3.67
C LEU A 66 -0.28 13.24 -3.95
N SER A 67 -1.36 12.80 -3.29
CA SER A 67 -2.67 13.44 -3.38
C SER A 67 -2.67 14.82 -2.72
N ILE A 68 -2.01 14.97 -1.57
CA ILE A 68 -1.87 16.27 -0.90
C ILE A 68 -1.03 17.23 -1.75
N LEU A 69 0.07 16.77 -2.36
CA LEU A 69 0.88 17.56 -3.28
C LEU A 69 0.04 18.14 -4.42
N ARG A 70 -0.75 17.31 -5.10
CA ARG A 70 -1.62 17.76 -6.18
C ARG A 70 -2.58 18.87 -5.73
N ASN A 71 -3.18 18.67 -4.55
CA ASN A 71 -4.09 19.67 -3.98
C ASN A 71 -3.34 20.98 -3.62
N ALA A 72 -2.12 20.87 -3.09
CA ALA A 72 -1.29 22.02 -2.73
C ALA A 72 -0.88 22.88 -3.94
N LEU A 73 -0.59 22.22 -5.07
CA LEU A 73 -0.29 22.90 -6.33
C LEU A 73 -1.49 23.67 -6.90
N GLY A 74 -2.73 23.32 -6.51
CA GLY A 74 -3.92 24.00 -6.98
C GLY A 74 -4.30 23.69 -8.44
N THR A 75 -3.72 22.65 -9.04
CA THR A 75 -3.93 22.27 -10.45
C THR A 75 -5.26 21.57 -10.71
N GLY A 76 -6.13 21.44 -9.69
CA GLY A 76 -7.41 20.75 -9.76
C GLY A 76 -7.23 19.24 -9.92
N GLN A 77 -7.43 18.74 -11.14
CA GLN A 77 -7.35 17.28 -11.43
C GLN A 77 -6.09 16.84 -12.20
N VAL A 78 -5.09 17.70 -12.30
CA VAL A 78 -3.82 17.38 -12.98
C VAL A 78 -2.70 17.23 -11.94
N PRO A 79 -1.97 16.08 -11.92
CA PRO A 79 -2.17 14.86 -12.68
C PRO A 79 -3.44 14.09 -12.28
N PRO A 80 -4.05 13.30 -13.20
CA PRO A 80 -5.22 12.48 -12.89
C PRO A 80 -4.98 11.46 -11.79
N ASN A 81 -6.04 11.03 -11.09
CA ASN A 81 -5.93 10.05 -10.00
C ASN A 81 -5.22 8.76 -10.42
N GLN A 82 -5.45 8.29 -11.66
CA GLN A 82 -4.81 7.09 -12.19
C GLN A 82 -3.28 7.23 -12.24
N VAL A 83 -2.77 8.41 -12.60
CA VAL A 83 -1.32 8.68 -12.65
C VAL A 83 -0.73 8.66 -11.25
N ILE A 84 -1.38 9.33 -10.29
CA ILE A 84 -0.95 9.35 -8.88
C ILE A 84 -0.93 7.93 -8.31
N THR A 85 -2.02 7.17 -8.53
CA THR A 85 -2.10 5.78 -8.08
C THR A 85 -1.04 4.91 -8.76
N GLY A 86 -0.80 5.11 -10.07
CA GLY A 86 0.24 4.39 -10.80
C GLY A 86 1.64 4.66 -10.26
N VAL A 87 1.98 5.92 -10.00
CA VAL A 87 3.27 6.30 -9.39
C VAL A 87 3.39 5.71 -7.99
N ALA A 88 2.36 5.83 -7.15
CA ALA A 88 2.35 5.23 -5.82
C ALA A 88 2.55 3.72 -5.85
N LEU A 89 1.94 2.99 -6.80
CA LEU A 89 2.12 1.55 -6.98
C LEU A 89 3.56 1.20 -7.40
N ILE A 90 4.13 1.92 -8.37
CA ILE A 90 5.51 1.68 -8.82
C ILE A 90 6.49 1.87 -7.66
N LEU A 91 6.35 2.96 -6.91
CA LEU A 91 7.19 3.22 -5.75
C LEU A 91 6.97 2.18 -4.63
N THR A 92 5.73 1.73 -4.44
CA THR A 92 5.42 0.66 -3.48
C THR A 92 6.13 -0.64 -3.84
N ILE A 93 6.08 -1.05 -5.11
CA ILE A 93 6.79 -2.25 -5.59
C ILE A 93 8.30 -2.10 -5.35
N PHE A 94 8.86 -0.93 -5.63
CA PHE A 94 10.27 -0.65 -5.41
C PHE A 94 10.67 -0.77 -3.93
N ILE A 95 9.89 -0.16 -3.02
CA ILE A 95 10.14 -0.19 -1.57
C ILE A 95 9.92 -1.58 -0.99
N MET A 96 8.90 -2.30 -1.46
CA MET A 96 8.55 -3.63 -0.94
C MET A 96 9.37 -4.77 -1.54
N ALA A 97 10.16 -4.52 -2.61
CA ALA A 97 10.97 -5.56 -3.26
C ALA A 97 11.83 -6.37 -2.27
N PRO A 98 12.63 -5.76 -1.35
CA PRO A 98 13.41 -6.53 -0.40
C PRO A 98 12.57 -7.33 0.62
N VAL A 99 11.37 -6.85 0.96
CA VAL A 99 10.45 -7.57 1.85
C VAL A 99 9.89 -8.80 1.12
N ILE A 100 9.49 -8.64 -0.14
CA ILE A 100 8.97 -9.73 -0.97
C ILE A 100 10.06 -10.80 -1.21
N GLU A 101 11.31 -10.41 -1.43
CA GLU A 101 12.43 -11.35 -1.56
C GLU A 101 12.64 -12.16 -0.28
N LYS A 102 12.59 -11.53 0.89
CA LYS A 102 12.67 -12.24 2.18
C LYS A 102 11.47 -13.16 2.39
N MET A 103 10.25 -12.71 2.09
CA MET A 103 9.05 -13.55 2.19
C MET A 103 9.16 -14.80 1.31
N ARG A 104 9.70 -14.65 0.08
CA ARG A 104 9.93 -15.78 -0.83
C ARG A 104 11.00 -16.72 -0.30
N ALA A 105 12.11 -16.20 0.21
CA ALA A 105 13.17 -17.00 0.80
C ALA A 105 12.69 -17.83 2.00
N GLU A 106 11.86 -17.26 2.87
CA GLU A 106 11.32 -17.95 4.04
C GLU A 106 10.15 -18.89 3.70
N ALA A 107 9.40 -18.63 2.64
CA ALA A 107 8.38 -19.55 2.14
C ALA A 107 8.99 -20.89 1.70
N GLY A 108 10.26 -20.91 1.28
CA GLY A 108 10.97 -22.06 0.73
C GLY A 108 10.51 -22.39 -0.70
N ASP A 109 11.28 -23.25 -1.37
CA ASP A 109 10.90 -23.75 -2.69
C ASP A 109 9.65 -24.63 -2.60
N VAL A 110 8.54 -24.12 -3.04
CA VAL A 110 7.30 -24.87 -3.27
C VAL A 110 7.41 -25.61 -4.61
N GLU A 111 8.61 -26.23 -4.85
CA GLU A 111 8.91 -26.96 -6.06
C GLU A 111 8.30 -28.34 -6.01
N ASN A 112 7.19 -28.69 -6.18
CA ASN A 112 6.52 -29.96 -6.48
C ASN A 112 5.06 -29.95 -6.03
N THR A 113 4.29 -29.06 -6.59
CA THR A 113 2.83 -29.12 -6.45
C THR A 113 2.22 -29.76 -7.69
N GLU A 114 2.49 -31.05 -7.92
CA GLU A 114 1.78 -31.81 -8.96
C GLU A 114 0.30 -32.03 -8.64
N ALA A 115 -0.12 -31.72 -7.40
CA ALA A 115 -1.53 -31.74 -7.00
C ALA A 115 -1.81 -30.60 -6.03
N ILE A 116 -2.19 -29.44 -6.54
CA ILE A 116 -2.52 -28.21 -5.76
C ILE A 116 -3.65 -28.46 -4.72
N PHE A 117 -4.41 -29.53 -4.84
CA PHE A 117 -5.57 -29.87 -4.01
C PHE A 117 -5.40 -31.12 -3.12
N SER A 118 -4.17 -31.64 -2.93
CA SER A 118 -3.95 -32.71 -1.94
C SER A 118 -3.88 -32.14 -0.52
N GLU A 119 -4.34 -32.90 0.49
CA GLU A 119 -4.26 -32.49 1.91
C GLU A 119 -2.82 -32.13 2.34
N THR A 120 -1.84 -32.82 1.79
CA THR A 120 -0.41 -32.56 2.04
C THR A 120 0.02 -31.22 1.46
N SER A 121 -0.45 -30.86 0.26
CA SER A 121 -0.15 -29.58 -0.39
C SER A 121 -0.79 -28.40 0.35
N VAL A 122 -2.03 -28.56 0.83
CA VAL A 122 -2.72 -27.54 1.65
C VAL A 122 -1.95 -27.27 2.94
N LYS A 123 -1.47 -28.31 3.62
CA LYS A 123 -0.67 -28.14 4.86
C LYS A 123 0.66 -27.46 4.58
N THR A 124 1.37 -27.86 3.52
CA THR A 124 2.65 -27.24 3.11
C THR A 124 2.46 -25.77 2.73
N LEU A 125 1.39 -25.43 2.00
CA LEU A 125 1.04 -24.04 1.66
C LEU A 125 0.70 -23.22 2.91
N PHE A 126 0.01 -23.82 3.89
CA PHE A 126 -0.31 -23.15 5.14
C PHE A 126 0.94 -22.88 5.97
N ASP A 127 1.85 -23.83 6.07
CA ASP A 127 3.14 -23.68 6.77
C ASP A 127 4.06 -22.66 6.06
N ALA A 128 4.13 -22.70 4.72
CA ALA A 128 4.85 -21.72 3.92
C ALA A 128 4.26 -20.31 4.10
N SER A 129 2.94 -20.17 4.09
CA SER A 129 2.26 -18.90 4.33
C SER A 129 2.52 -18.36 5.74
N THR A 130 2.64 -19.24 6.73
CA THR A 130 2.91 -18.85 8.12
C THR A 130 4.34 -18.35 8.27
N ARG A 131 5.32 -18.97 7.62
CA ARG A 131 6.72 -18.50 7.60
C ARG A 131 6.86 -17.20 6.82
N ALA A 132 6.23 -17.09 5.66
CA ALA A 132 6.25 -15.89 4.83
C ALA A 132 5.65 -14.64 5.50
N LYS A 133 4.86 -14.79 6.57
CA LYS A 133 4.30 -13.67 7.33
C LYS A 133 5.34 -12.90 8.18
N GLU A 134 6.43 -13.55 8.56
CA GLU A 134 7.40 -12.92 9.50
C GLU A 134 8.14 -11.70 8.91
N PRO A 135 8.65 -11.72 7.67
CA PRO A 135 9.23 -10.54 7.06
C PRO A 135 8.23 -9.39 6.93
N LEU A 136 6.96 -9.71 6.62
CA LEU A 136 5.90 -8.70 6.58
C LEU A 136 5.64 -8.11 7.97
N ARG A 137 5.55 -8.95 9.02
CA ARG A 137 5.40 -8.50 10.41
C ARG A 137 6.53 -7.56 10.81
N THR A 138 7.77 -7.93 10.48
CA THR A 138 8.96 -7.12 10.74
C THR A 138 8.89 -5.77 10.05
N PHE A 139 8.45 -5.73 8.79
CA PHE A 139 8.23 -4.49 8.05
C PHE A 139 7.16 -3.62 8.71
N LEU A 140 5.99 -4.18 8.99
CA LEU A 140 4.90 -3.45 9.64
C LEU A 140 5.32 -2.87 11.00
N LYS A 141 6.00 -3.69 11.83
CA LYS A 141 6.47 -3.27 13.15
C LYS A 141 7.50 -2.15 13.05
N ARG A 142 8.45 -2.24 12.10
CA ARG A 142 9.50 -1.22 11.91
C ARG A 142 8.92 0.17 11.61
N TYR A 143 7.83 0.23 10.84
CA TYR A 143 7.20 1.48 10.40
C TYR A 143 5.90 1.81 11.16
N THR A 144 5.69 1.19 12.31
CA THR A 144 4.60 1.50 13.24
C THR A 144 5.14 2.35 14.38
N HIS A 145 4.48 3.46 14.68
CA HIS A 145 4.81 4.26 15.84
C HIS A 145 4.43 3.49 17.13
N GLU A 146 5.35 3.44 18.08
CA GLU A 146 5.15 2.76 19.37
C GLU A 146 3.88 3.23 20.09
N LYS A 147 3.60 4.53 20.07
CA LYS A 147 2.37 5.12 20.62
C LYS A 147 1.10 4.47 20.06
N ASN A 148 1.07 4.25 18.75
CA ASN A 148 -0.10 3.63 18.09
C ASN A 148 -0.19 2.14 18.43
N GLN A 149 0.95 1.45 18.48
CA GLN A 149 0.99 0.03 18.86
C GLN A 149 0.45 -0.17 20.28
N VAL A 150 0.91 0.62 21.24
CA VAL A 150 0.45 0.58 22.64
C VAL A 150 -1.05 0.88 22.71
N MET A 151 -1.51 1.92 22.02
CA MET A 151 -2.94 2.29 21.98
C MET A 151 -3.81 1.13 21.50
N PHE A 152 -3.48 0.51 20.37
CA PHE A 152 -4.26 -0.61 19.83
C PHE A 152 -4.16 -1.87 20.67
N TYR A 153 -3.01 -2.10 21.32
CA TYR A 153 -2.86 -3.19 22.27
C TYR A 153 -3.80 -3.03 23.48
N ASP A 154 -3.84 -1.85 24.09
CA ASP A 154 -4.74 -1.56 25.20
C ASP A 154 -6.22 -1.67 24.81
N LEU A 155 -6.57 -1.19 23.62
CA LEU A 155 -7.93 -1.34 23.09
C LEU A 155 -8.31 -2.80 22.90
N ALA A 156 -7.42 -3.61 22.32
CA ALA A 156 -7.66 -5.04 22.11
C ALA A 156 -7.86 -5.79 23.42
N ARG A 157 -7.05 -5.48 24.45
CA ARG A 157 -7.19 -6.06 25.81
C ARG A 157 -8.52 -5.70 26.45
N ARG A 158 -8.94 -4.43 26.37
CA ARG A 158 -10.24 -3.99 26.89
C ARG A 158 -11.41 -4.67 26.18
N MET A 159 -11.30 -4.85 24.84
CA MET A 159 -12.31 -5.57 24.08
C MET A 159 -12.38 -7.06 24.47
N ALA A 160 -11.24 -7.72 24.70
CA ALA A 160 -11.18 -9.11 25.16
C ALA A 160 -11.86 -9.27 26.52
N GLN A 161 -11.55 -8.40 27.48
CA GLN A 161 -12.18 -8.38 28.80
C GLN A 161 -13.70 -8.24 28.71
N LYS A 162 -14.19 -7.32 27.86
CA LYS A 162 -15.62 -7.10 27.68
C LYS A 162 -16.33 -8.31 27.08
N ASN A 163 -15.65 -9.07 26.24
CA ASN A 163 -16.18 -10.26 25.56
C ASN A 163 -15.97 -11.56 26.35
N GLY A 164 -15.42 -11.49 27.56
CA GLY A 164 -15.17 -12.67 28.41
C GLY A 164 -13.97 -13.52 27.97
N ASN A 165 -13.12 -13.05 27.06
CA ASN A 165 -11.90 -13.71 26.59
C ASN A 165 -10.72 -13.38 27.52
N ASP A 166 -9.74 -14.28 27.64
CA ASP A 166 -8.53 -14.00 28.44
C ASP A 166 -7.64 -12.94 27.74
N PRO A 167 -7.41 -11.77 28.37
CA PRO A 167 -6.56 -10.73 27.80
C PRO A 167 -5.08 -11.12 27.68
N LYS A 168 -4.64 -12.22 28.34
CA LYS A 168 -3.27 -12.72 28.30
C LYS A 168 -2.89 -13.40 27.00
N GLU A 169 -3.87 -13.84 26.21
CA GLU A 169 -3.65 -14.45 24.90
C GLU A 169 -3.27 -13.43 23.81
N ILE A 170 -3.45 -12.12 24.10
CA ILE A 170 -3.18 -11.06 23.14
C ILE A 170 -1.74 -10.58 23.31
N THR A 171 -0.95 -10.71 22.24
CA THR A 171 0.43 -10.21 22.22
C THR A 171 0.53 -8.89 21.45
N PRO A 172 1.45 -7.98 21.81
CA PRO A 172 1.63 -6.73 21.06
C PRO A 172 2.05 -6.96 19.60
N GLU A 173 2.51 -8.17 19.27
CA GLU A 173 2.99 -8.55 17.92
C GLU A 173 1.90 -9.19 17.06
N ASP A 174 0.67 -9.29 17.54
CA ASP A 174 -0.44 -9.81 16.76
C ASP A 174 -0.77 -8.89 15.59
N PHE A 175 -1.04 -9.50 14.43
CA PHE A 175 -1.46 -8.73 13.24
C PHE A 175 -2.73 -7.89 13.49
N ARG A 176 -3.62 -8.34 14.39
CA ARG A 176 -4.82 -7.60 14.81
C ARG A 176 -4.48 -6.24 15.43
N ILE A 177 -3.26 -6.09 16.00
CA ILE A 177 -2.77 -4.86 16.63
C ILE A 177 -1.86 -4.12 15.67
N ILE A 178 -0.90 -4.82 15.06
CA ILE A 178 0.12 -4.19 14.21
C ILE A 178 -0.51 -3.56 12.97
N ILE A 179 -1.48 -4.22 12.31
CA ILE A 179 -2.08 -3.70 11.08
C ILE A 179 -2.76 -2.33 11.29
N PRO A 180 -3.73 -2.17 12.22
CA PRO A 180 -4.35 -0.87 12.41
C PRO A 180 -3.37 0.16 12.98
N ALA A 181 -2.42 -0.24 13.81
CA ALA A 181 -1.38 0.63 14.32
C ALA A 181 -0.47 1.15 13.19
N PHE A 182 -0.08 0.28 12.25
CA PHE A 182 0.71 0.63 11.07
C PHE A 182 -0.04 1.61 10.18
N VAL A 183 -1.28 1.28 9.79
CA VAL A 183 -2.08 2.15 8.91
C VAL A 183 -2.25 3.54 9.53
N THR A 184 -2.56 3.60 10.83
CA THR A 184 -2.70 4.88 11.55
C THR A 184 -1.37 5.65 11.57
N SER A 185 -0.23 4.96 11.77
CA SER A 185 1.10 5.58 11.75
C SER A 185 1.43 6.13 10.37
N GLN A 186 1.19 5.34 9.30
CA GLN A 186 1.44 5.76 7.93
C GLN A 186 0.56 6.94 7.51
N LEU A 187 -0.70 6.98 7.94
CA LEU A 187 -1.57 8.13 7.70
C LEU A 187 -1.06 9.36 8.46
N THR A 188 -0.67 9.23 9.72
CA THR A 188 -0.13 10.34 10.51
C THR A 188 1.11 10.94 9.85
N GLU A 189 2.08 10.10 9.44
CA GLU A 189 3.27 10.56 8.74
C GLU A 189 2.95 11.19 7.39
N ALA A 190 2.01 10.60 6.63
CA ALA A 190 1.60 11.14 5.34
C ALA A 190 1.02 12.55 5.48
N PHE A 191 0.18 12.78 6.49
CA PHE A 191 -0.38 14.11 6.76
C PHE A 191 0.67 15.08 7.27
N GLN A 192 1.63 14.64 8.08
CA GLN A 192 2.74 15.49 8.51
C GLN A 192 3.60 15.94 7.33
N ILE A 193 4.03 15.02 6.48
CA ILE A 193 4.78 15.32 5.25
C ILE A 193 3.95 16.26 4.36
N GLY A 194 2.67 15.93 4.16
CA GLY A 194 1.76 16.72 3.35
C GLY A 194 1.59 18.15 3.88
N PHE A 195 1.51 18.32 5.19
CA PHE A 195 1.43 19.63 5.82
C PHE A 195 2.68 20.49 5.53
N PHE A 196 3.89 19.92 5.75
CA PHE A 196 5.13 20.65 5.43
C PHE A 196 5.24 20.97 3.96
N LEU A 197 4.77 20.08 3.10
CA LEU A 197 4.76 20.28 1.66
C LEU A 197 3.76 21.37 1.22
N PHE A 198 2.68 21.57 1.97
CA PHE A 198 1.65 22.57 1.69
C PHE A 198 2.09 24.00 2.03
N ILE A 199 2.95 24.16 3.06
CA ILE A 199 3.37 25.49 3.58
C ILE A 199 3.90 26.43 2.49
N PRO A 200 4.89 26.06 1.66
CA PRO A 200 5.44 26.97 0.66
C PRO A 200 4.39 27.45 -0.35
N PHE A 201 3.47 26.59 -0.73
CA PHE A 201 2.39 26.93 -1.67
C PHE A 201 1.35 27.85 -1.03
N LEU A 202 1.06 27.67 0.25
CA LEU A 202 0.18 28.53 1.03
C LEU A 202 0.76 29.94 1.16
N VAL A 203 2.08 30.07 1.36
CA VAL A 203 2.75 31.37 1.41
C VAL A 203 2.59 32.09 0.07
N ILE A 204 2.75 31.41 -1.05
CA ILE A 204 2.54 32.00 -2.39
C ILE A 204 1.09 32.50 -2.53
N ASP A 205 0.09 31.70 -2.11
CA ASP A 205 -1.31 32.10 -2.16
C ASP A 205 -1.56 33.38 -1.34
N MET A 206 -1.01 33.46 -0.13
CA MET A 206 -1.14 34.64 0.74
C MET A 206 -0.52 35.86 0.15
N VAL A 207 0.69 35.76 -0.42
CA VAL A 207 1.37 36.88 -1.06
C VAL A 207 0.57 37.42 -2.24
N VAL A 208 0.13 36.50 -3.13
CA VAL A 208 -0.68 36.88 -4.30
C VAL A 208 -2.01 37.52 -3.86
N ALA A 209 -2.67 36.94 -2.85
CA ALA A 209 -3.92 37.50 -2.33
C ALA A 209 -3.75 38.95 -1.80
N ASN A 210 -2.69 39.18 -1.03
CA ASN A 210 -2.38 40.53 -0.51
C ASN A 210 -2.09 41.55 -1.63
N ILE A 211 -1.36 41.15 -2.66
CA ILE A 211 -1.08 42.01 -3.82
C ILE A 211 -2.38 42.37 -4.56
N LEU A 212 -3.24 41.36 -4.84
CA LEU A 212 -4.52 41.60 -5.53
C LEU A 212 -5.44 42.52 -4.73
N GLN A 213 -5.49 42.36 -3.41
CA GLN A 213 -6.27 43.21 -2.52
C GLN A 213 -5.73 44.63 -2.52
N ALA A 214 -4.41 44.83 -2.45
CA ALA A 214 -3.78 46.16 -2.50
C ALA A 214 -4.04 46.88 -3.82
N MET A 215 -4.17 46.13 -4.93
CA MET A 215 -4.52 46.67 -6.25
C MET A 215 -6.03 46.89 -6.44
N GLY A 216 -6.86 46.58 -5.45
CA GLY A 216 -8.31 46.70 -5.55
C GLY A 216 -9.00 45.62 -6.43
N MET A 217 -8.28 44.55 -6.78
CA MET A 217 -8.78 43.49 -7.66
C MET A 217 -9.53 42.41 -6.86
N PHE A 218 -10.63 42.74 -6.21
CA PHE A 218 -11.39 41.83 -5.34
C PHE A 218 -12.13 40.70 -6.08
N MET A 219 -12.37 40.86 -7.38
CA MET A 219 -13.13 39.84 -8.18
C MET A 219 -12.23 38.75 -8.76
N LEU A 220 -10.91 38.88 -8.69
CA LEU A 220 -9.98 37.88 -9.19
C LEU A 220 -9.69 36.85 -8.12
N SER A 221 -9.77 35.56 -8.50
CA SER A 221 -9.40 34.46 -7.61
C SER A 221 -7.89 34.40 -7.40
N PRO A 222 -7.39 34.58 -6.17
CA PRO A 222 -5.95 34.51 -5.89
C PRO A 222 -5.34 33.15 -6.27
N THR A 223 -6.11 32.07 -6.12
CA THR A 223 -5.67 30.70 -6.41
C THR A 223 -5.34 30.53 -7.90
N ILE A 224 -6.11 31.14 -8.80
CA ILE A 224 -5.86 31.05 -10.25
C ILE A 224 -4.60 31.84 -10.62
N ILE A 225 -4.40 33.00 -10.01
CA ILE A 225 -3.23 33.87 -10.28
C ILE A 225 -1.95 33.30 -9.66
N SER A 226 -2.05 32.59 -8.51
CA SER A 226 -0.90 31.98 -7.84
C SER A 226 -0.41 30.70 -8.52
N LEU A 227 -1.27 30.00 -9.28
CA LEU A 227 -0.98 28.72 -9.88
C LEU A 227 0.32 28.69 -10.73
N PRO A 228 0.57 29.65 -11.66
CA PRO A 228 1.81 29.68 -12.41
C PRO A 228 3.06 29.79 -11.52
N PHE A 229 2.99 30.58 -10.45
CA PHE A 229 4.11 30.75 -9.51
C PHE A 229 4.38 29.48 -8.69
N LYS A 230 3.33 28.76 -8.29
CA LYS A 230 3.46 27.47 -7.61
C LYS A 230 4.13 26.42 -8.51
N LEU A 231 3.68 26.34 -9.78
CA LEU A 231 4.28 25.42 -10.74
C LEU A 231 5.73 25.78 -11.03
N LEU A 232 6.03 27.08 -11.21
CA LEU A 232 7.40 27.54 -11.42
C LEU A 232 8.30 27.16 -10.25
N LEU A 233 7.88 27.45 -9.01
CA LEU A 233 8.63 27.07 -7.81
C LEU A 233 8.89 25.56 -7.79
N PHE A 234 7.85 24.75 -7.98
CA PHE A 234 7.93 23.30 -7.92
C PHE A 234 8.90 22.72 -8.97
N VAL A 235 8.89 23.28 -10.18
CA VAL A 235 9.80 22.86 -11.25
C VAL A 235 11.24 23.31 -10.96
N MET A 236 11.43 24.55 -10.48
CA MET A 236 12.77 25.08 -10.18
C MET A 236 13.53 24.31 -9.09
N ILE A 237 12.82 23.70 -8.14
CA ILE A 237 13.42 22.90 -7.06
C ILE A 237 13.50 21.41 -7.39
N ASP A 238 13.23 21.01 -8.63
CA ASP A 238 13.09 19.60 -9.01
C ASP A 238 12.14 18.83 -8.09
N GLY A 239 10.96 19.40 -7.82
CA GLY A 239 10.04 18.97 -6.77
C GLY A 239 9.63 17.50 -6.85
N TRP A 240 9.48 16.93 -8.06
CA TRP A 240 9.18 15.51 -8.21
C TRP A 240 10.32 14.61 -7.73
N VAL A 241 11.55 14.94 -8.12
CA VAL A 241 12.74 14.14 -7.75
C VAL A 241 12.94 14.19 -6.25
N LEU A 242 12.90 15.40 -5.67
CA LEU A 242 13.11 15.64 -4.25
C LEU A 242 12.03 14.93 -3.40
N LEU A 243 10.76 14.98 -3.82
CA LEU A 243 9.67 14.33 -3.12
C LEU A 243 9.81 12.80 -3.17
N ILE A 244 9.99 12.22 -4.35
CA ILE A 244 10.10 10.77 -4.53
C ILE A 244 11.30 10.24 -3.76
N GLN A 245 12.45 10.90 -3.85
CA GLN A 245 13.66 10.51 -3.13
C GLN A 245 13.44 10.49 -1.63
N ASN A 246 12.85 11.55 -1.05
CA ASN A 246 12.61 11.61 0.39
C ASN A 246 11.56 10.60 0.86
N LEU A 247 10.52 10.34 0.06
CA LEU A 247 9.53 9.32 0.37
C LEU A 247 10.13 7.91 0.40
N VAL A 248 11.04 7.61 -0.52
CA VAL A 248 11.74 6.32 -0.55
C VAL A 248 12.74 6.20 0.60
N LEU A 249 13.53 7.26 0.86
CA LEU A 249 14.48 7.31 1.98
C LEU A 249 13.79 7.12 3.34
N GLY A 250 12.55 7.54 3.47
CA GLY A 250 11.74 7.30 4.68
C GLY A 250 11.44 5.81 4.97
N TYR A 251 11.80 4.90 4.04
CA TYR A 251 11.67 3.45 4.17
C TYR A 251 13.03 2.72 4.14
N MET A 252 14.13 3.41 4.22
CA MET A 252 15.49 2.86 4.34
C MET A 252 15.97 3.00 5.79
#